data_ce7b3d3fe1529845dca46d8bb2921205
#
_entry.id   ce7b3d3fe1529845dca46d8bb2921205
#
_cell.length_a   1.000
_cell.length_b   1.000
_cell.length_c   1.000
_cell.angle_alpha   90.00
_cell.angle_beta   90.00
_cell.angle_gamma   90.00
#
_symmetry.space_group_name_H-M   'P 1'
#
loop_
_entity.id
_entity.type
_entity.pdbx_description
1 polymer ?
#
loop_
_entity_poly.entity_id
_entity_poly.type
_entity_poly.pdbx_seq_one_letter_code
_entity_poly.pdbx_strand_id
1 'polypeptide(L)'
;GVVLTAGDDQDTVMQYVERLGYSLSDEDAAAVFEAFKKIAANKERVGATELDAIVASAALQVPPTYILEGYVINAGLSFKATSHISLRKDGEVIEAVSLGDGPIDSSFKSIESVVGKHYELDDFRIQAVTEGREAMGESIVKLIADGKVYSGRGISTDIVESSIRAYINA
;
A
#
# COMPACT_ATOMS: atom_id res chain seq x y z
N GLY A 1 7.66 -25.89 -0.38
CA GLY A 1 7.61 -24.45 -0.21
C GLY A 1 6.26 -24.00 0.30
N VAL A 2 6.20 -22.81 0.87
CA VAL A 2 4.96 -22.21 1.37
C VAL A 2 4.09 -21.80 0.16
N VAL A 3 2.85 -22.31 0.13
CA VAL A 3 1.86 -21.87 -0.86
C VAL A 3 0.53 -21.64 -0.13
N LEU A 4 0.09 -20.40 -0.14
CA LEU A 4 -1.19 -19.98 0.44
C LEU A 4 -2.12 -19.49 -0.67
N THR A 5 -3.42 -19.62 -0.43
CA THR A 5 -4.46 -19.16 -1.36
C THR A 5 -5.50 -18.32 -0.62
N ALA A 6 -6.39 -17.68 -1.37
CA ALA A 6 -7.48 -16.88 -0.81
C ALA A 6 -8.43 -17.69 0.11
N GLY A 7 -8.43 -19.03 -0.02
CA GLY A 7 -9.25 -19.91 0.81
C GLY A 7 -8.66 -20.26 2.17
N ASP A 8 -7.40 -19.89 2.44
CA ASP A 8 -6.78 -20.17 3.72
C ASP A 8 -7.28 -19.21 4.81
N ASP A 9 -7.53 -19.78 6.02
CA ASP A 9 -8.00 -18.98 7.14
C ASP A 9 -6.85 -18.28 7.89
N GLN A 10 -7.19 -17.42 8.84
CA GLN A 10 -6.21 -16.65 9.60
C GLN A 10 -5.23 -17.56 10.37
N ASP A 11 -5.72 -18.62 10.99
CA ASP A 11 -4.86 -19.52 11.76
C ASP A 11 -3.82 -20.19 10.87
N THR A 12 -4.21 -20.64 9.69
CA THR A 12 -3.30 -21.24 8.71
C THR A 12 -2.25 -20.23 8.26
N VAL A 13 -2.66 -19.03 7.90
CA VAL A 13 -1.73 -17.97 7.47
C VAL A 13 -0.76 -17.63 8.61
N MET A 14 -1.23 -17.49 9.83
CA MET A 14 -0.38 -17.17 10.97
C MET A 14 0.62 -18.26 11.31
N GLN A 15 0.32 -19.54 11.07
CA GLN A 15 1.30 -20.61 11.22
C GLN A 15 2.52 -20.39 10.30
N TYR A 16 2.29 -19.98 9.07
CA TYR A 16 3.38 -19.67 8.14
C TYR A 16 4.11 -18.38 8.50
N VAL A 17 3.42 -17.39 9.03
CA VAL A 17 4.03 -16.16 9.55
C VAL A 17 4.99 -16.48 10.70
N GLU A 18 4.60 -17.36 11.62
CA GLU A 18 5.47 -17.83 12.71
C GLU A 18 6.70 -18.56 12.20
N ARG A 19 6.55 -19.40 11.16
CA ARG A 19 7.67 -20.09 10.53
C ARG A 19 8.69 -19.16 9.88
N LEU A 20 8.24 -17.97 9.47
CA LEU A 20 9.12 -16.92 8.95
C LEU A 20 9.90 -16.19 10.06
N GLY A 21 9.58 -16.46 11.33
CA GLY A 21 10.26 -15.89 12.48
C GLY A 21 9.54 -14.72 13.13
N TYR A 22 8.32 -14.41 12.73
CA TYR A 22 7.54 -13.31 13.31
C TYR A 22 6.70 -13.79 14.49
N SER A 23 6.62 -12.95 15.52
CA SER A 23 5.72 -13.11 16.64
C SER A 23 4.85 -11.86 16.71
N LEU A 24 3.60 -11.98 16.28
CA LEU A 24 2.69 -10.84 16.14
C LEU A 24 1.68 -10.81 17.28
N SER A 25 1.29 -9.60 17.69
CA SER A 25 0.12 -9.39 18.54
C SER A 25 -1.16 -9.81 17.78
N ASP A 26 -2.26 -9.98 18.51
CA ASP A 26 -3.55 -10.30 17.87
C ASP A 26 -3.99 -9.20 16.91
N GLU A 27 -3.73 -7.94 17.26
CA GLU A 27 -4.03 -6.79 16.40
C GLU A 27 -3.22 -6.83 15.10
N ASP A 28 -1.91 -7.05 15.20
CA ASP A 28 -1.03 -7.14 14.03
C ASP A 28 -1.36 -8.36 13.18
N ALA A 29 -1.68 -9.49 13.79
CA ALA A 29 -2.11 -10.69 13.08
C ALA A 29 -3.38 -10.43 12.26
N ALA A 30 -4.36 -9.73 12.81
CA ALA A 30 -5.57 -9.35 12.10
C ALA A 30 -5.25 -8.42 10.91
N ALA A 31 -4.37 -7.45 11.10
CA ALA A 31 -3.95 -6.53 10.04
C ALA A 31 -3.23 -7.26 8.90
N VAL A 32 -2.32 -8.18 9.24
CA VAL A 32 -1.62 -9.02 8.26
C VAL A 32 -2.60 -9.89 7.48
N PHE A 33 -3.57 -10.50 8.16
CA PHE A 33 -4.55 -11.34 7.49
C PHE A 33 -5.44 -10.54 6.52
N GLU A 34 -5.86 -9.33 6.89
CA GLU A 34 -6.63 -8.45 6.00
C GLU A 34 -5.81 -8.06 4.77
N ALA A 35 -4.53 -7.73 4.94
CA ALA A 35 -3.63 -7.43 3.82
C ALA A 35 -3.41 -8.66 2.95
N PHE A 36 -3.24 -9.84 3.56
CA PHE A 36 -3.13 -11.12 2.85
C PHE A 36 -4.36 -11.40 1.98
N LYS A 37 -5.56 -11.23 2.51
CA LYS A 37 -6.80 -11.45 1.75
C LYS A 37 -6.89 -10.57 0.51
N LYS A 38 -6.50 -9.30 0.62
CA LYS A 38 -6.50 -8.36 -0.51
C LYS A 38 -5.53 -8.79 -1.61
N ILE A 39 -4.34 -9.22 -1.24
CA ILE A 39 -3.33 -9.70 -2.20
C ILE A 39 -3.78 -11.03 -2.82
N ALA A 40 -4.25 -11.97 -2.00
CA ALA A 40 -4.68 -13.29 -2.45
C ALA A 40 -5.90 -13.24 -3.37
N ALA A 41 -6.74 -12.22 -3.25
CA ALA A 41 -7.88 -12.02 -4.15
C ALA A 41 -7.44 -11.75 -5.59
N ASN A 42 -6.23 -11.22 -5.79
CA ASN A 42 -5.67 -10.89 -7.11
C ASN A 42 -4.54 -11.82 -7.54
N LYS A 43 -4.26 -12.86 -6.76
CA LYS A 43 -3.22 -13.86 -7.04
C LYS A 43 -3.73 -15.25 -6.76
N GLU A 44 -3.35 -16.19 -7.61
CA GLU A 44 -3.69 -17.60 -7.39
C GLU A 44 -2.95 -18.19 -6.18
N ARG A 45 -1.70 -17.76 -5.98
CA ARG A 45 -0.82 -18.29 -4.91
C ARG A 45 -0.01 -17.19 -4.26
N VAL A 46 0.19 -17.30 -2.96
CA VAL A 46 1.05 -16.41 -2.17
C VAL A 46 2.14 -17.27 -1.54
N GLY A 47 3.39 -17.01 -1.91
CA GLY A 47 4.56 -17.72 -1.39
C GLY A 47 5.19 -17.05 -0.18
N ALA A 48 6.29 -17.64 0.31
CA ALA A 48 6.99 -17.15 1.50
C ALA A 48 7.53 -15.71 1.34
N THR A 49 8.13 -15.40 0.19
CA THR A 49 8.67 -14.05 -0.08
C THR A 49 7.57 -12.99 -0.08
N GLU A 50 6.44 -13.32 -0.68
CA GLU A 50 5.27 -12.43 -0.72
C GLU A 50 4.67 -12.27 0.68
N LEU A 51 4.54 -13.35 1.44
CA LEU A 51 4.04 -13.30 2.81
C LEU A 51 4.93 -12.44 3.70
N ASP A 52 6.25 -12.58 3.58
CA ASP A 52 7.21 -11.75 4.31
C ASP A 52 7.02 -10.25 4.01
N ALA A 53 6.84 -9.90 2.74
CA ALA A 53 6.57 -8.52 2.32
C ALA A 53 5.22 -8.01 2.87
N ILE A 54 4.19 -8.86 2.91
CA ILE A 54 2.89 -8.52 3.50
C ILE A 54 3.04 -8.19 4.98
N VAL A 55 3.77 -9.02 5.74
CA VAL A 55 4.02 -8.77 7.16
C VAL A 55 4.78 -7.45 7.36
N ALA A 56 5.82 -7.22 6.56
CA ALA A 56 6.61 -5.99 6.66
C ALA A 56 5.78 -4.73 6.41
N SER A 57 4.83 -4.78 5.46
CA SER A 57 4.01 -3.61 5.15
C SER A 57 2.82 -3.43 6.10
N ALA A 58 2.24 -4.51 6.63
CA ALA A 58 1.04 -4.44 7.45
C ALA A 58 1.30 -4.37 8.95
N ALA A 59 2.37 -5.00 9.44
CA ALA A 59 2.64 -5.14 10.88
C ALA A 59 3.83 -4.31 11.37
N LEU A 60 4.81 -4.05 10.51
CA LEU A 60 6.04 -3.37 10.89
C LEU A 60 6.02 -1.87 10.62
N GLN A 61 4.90 -1.34 10.13
CA GLN A 61 4.71 0.09 9.94
C GLN A 61 3.79 0.65 11.03
N VAL A 62 3.96 1.94 11.31
CA VAL A 62 3.03 2.69 12.16
C VAL A 62 1.66 2.69 11.47
N PRO A 63 0.54 2.41 12.18
CA PRO A 63 -0.79 2.48 11.59
C PRO A 63 -1.04 3.86 10.96
N PRO A 64 -1.58 3.93 9.75
CA PRO A 64 -1.80 5.21 9.09
C PRO A 64 -2.93 6.00 9.75
N THR A 65 -2.75 7.33 9.81
CA THR A 65 -3.80 8.26 10.25
C THR A 65 -4.94 8.31 9.25
N TYR A 66 -4.62 8.20 7.97
CA TYR A 66 -5.58 8.20 6.86
C TYR A 66 -5.70 6.81 6.26
N ILE A 67 -6.92 6.40 5.94
CA ILE A 67 -7.22 5.11 5.32
C ILE A 67 -7.74 5.34 3.91
N LEU A 68 -7.20 4.61 2.94
CA LEU A 68 -7.67 4.69 1.56
C LEU A 68 -9.07 4.06 1.44
N GLU A 69 -10.07 4.87 1.07
CA GLU A 69 -11.43 4.40 0.80
C GLU A 69 -11.62 4.05 -0.67
N GLY A 70 -11.03 4.83 -1.57
CA GLY A 70 -11.12 4.57 -3.00
C GLY A 70 -10.33 5.57 -3.82
N TYR A 71 -10.16 5.25 -5.09
CA TYR A 71 -9.52 6.14 -6.03
C TYR A 71 -10.03 5.89 -7.45
N VAL A 72 -10.03 6.95 -8.26
CA VAL A 72 -10.28 6.89 -9.71
C VAL A 72 -9.21 7.72 -10.39
N ILE A 73 -8.56 7.12 -11.38
CA ILE A 73 -7.47 7.78 -12.11
C ILE A 73 -7.80 7.76 -13.60
N ASN A 74 -7.72 8.93 -14.21
CA ASN A 74 -7.85 9.11 -15.65
C ASN A 74 -6.52 9.61 -16.20
N ALA A 75 -5.95 8.88 -17.13
CA ALA A 75 -4.69 9.23 -17.78
C ALA A 75 -4.77 8.95 -19.28
N GLY A 76 -4.07 9.74 -20.06
CA GLY A 76 -4.00 9.59 -21.50
C GLY A 76 -2.73 10.22 -22.07
N LEU A 77 -2.52 10.02 -23.37
CA LEU A 77 -1.30 10.48 -24.04
C LEU A 77 -1.22 12.02 -24.20
N SER A 78 -2.36 12.68 -24.39
CA SER A 78 -2.41 14.09 -24.76
C SER A 78 -2.86 14.99 -23.62
N PHE A 79 -3.20 14.44 -22.47
CA PHE A 79 -3.73 15.19 -21.35
C PHE A 79 -2.98 14.87 -20.07
N LYS A 80 -2.96 15.82 -19.16
CA LYS A 80 -2.50 15.53 -17.79
C LYS A 80 -3.41 14.50 -17.14
N ALA A 81 -2.85 13.68 -16.28
CA ALA A 81 -3.62 12.74 -15.49
C ALA A 81 -4.44 13.48 -14.43
N THR A 82 -5.62 12.95 -14.11
CA THR A 82 -6.42 13.37 -12.95
C THR A 82 -6.55 12.20 -12.00
N SER A 83 -6.45 12.46 -10.71
CA SER A 83 -6.69 11.46 -9.66
C SER A 83 -7.70 11.97 -8.68
N HIS A 84 -8.76 11.19 -8.49
CA HIS A 84 -9.76 11.39 -7.44
C HIS A 84 -9.43 10.40 -6.32
N ILE A 85 -9.08 10.91 -5.16
CA ILE A 85 -8.70 10.10 -4.00
C ILE A 85 -9.67 10.39 -2.85
N SER A 86 -10.19 9.32 -2.25
CA SER A 86 -11.02 9.38 -1.03
C SER A 86 -10.26 8.75 0.11
N LEU A 87 -10.06 9.51 1.18
CA LEU A 87 -9.42 9.05 2.40
C LEU A 87 -10.36 9.19 3.59
N ARG A 88 -10.25 8.27 4.54
CA ARG A 88 -10.97 8.33 5.80
C ARG A 88 -10.04 8.71 6.93
N LYS A 89 -10.49 9.65 7.76
CA LYS A 89 -9.84 10.03 9.00
C LYS A 89 -10.90 10.28 10.06
N ASP A 90 -10.77 9.62 11.21
CA ASP A 90 -11.70 9.78 12.35
C ASP A 90 -13.17 9.62 11.96
N GLY A 91 -13.46 8.66 11.10
CA GLY A 91 -14.82 8.36 10.64
C GLY A 91 -15.34 9.27 9.53
N GLU A 92 -14.61 10.31 9.13
CA GLU A 92 -14.98 11.21 8.03
C GLU A 92 -14.24 10.82 6.75
N VAL A 93 -14.95 10.88 5.63
CA VAL A 93 -14.38 10.69 4.30
C VAL A 93 -14.11 12.07 3.69
N ILE A 94 -12.85 12.27 3.29
CA ILE A 94 -12.39 13.51 2.65
C ILE A 94 -11.91 13.15 1.27
N GLU A 95 -12.33 13.91 0.26
CA GLU A 95 -12.00 13.66 -1.13
C GLU A 95 -11.28 14.83 -1.75
N ALA A 96 -10.40 14.54 -2.71
CA ALA A 96 -9.78 15.56 -3.53
C ALA A 96 -9.54 15.05 -4.96
N VAL A 97 -9.53 15.96 -5.90
CA VAL A 97 -9.18 15.71 -7.30
C VAL A 97 -8.04 16.63 -7.66
N SER A 98 -6.98 16.09 -8.26
CA SER A 98 -5.82 16.88 -8.69
C SER A 98 -5.34 16.46 -10.05
N LEU A 99 -4.81 17.43 -10.79
CA LEU A 99 -4.08 17.20 -12.02
C LEU A 99 -2.61 16.90 -11.72
N GLY A 100 -1.98 16.10 -12.54
CA GLY A 100 -0.55 15.79 -12.43
C GLY A 100 0.01 15.28 -13.75
N ASP A 101 1.32 15.09 -13.80
CA ASP A 101 2.03 14.66 -15.00
C ASP A 101 1.89 13.16 -15.30
N GLY A 102 1.23 12.42 -14.43
CA GLY A 102 0.93 11.01 -14.60
C GLY A 102 0.09 10.51 -13.44
N PRO A 103 -0.29 9.21 -13.44
CA PRO A 103 -1.14 8.63 -12.41
C PRO A 103 -0.58 8.77 -10.99
N ILE A 104 0.73 8.61 -10.82
CA ILE A 104 1.37 8.68 -9.51
C ILE A 104 1.48 10.12 -9.03
N ASP A 105 1.96 11.02 -9.87
CA ASP A 105 2.08 12.44 -9.53
C ASP A 105 0.71 13.06 -9.18
N SER A 106 -0.32 12.82 -9.99
CA SER A 106 -1.68 13.30 -9.71
C SER A 106 -2.25 12.71 -8.43
N SER A 107 -1.96 11.44 -8.14
CA SER A 107 -2.40 10.77 -6.91
C SER A 107 -1.74 11.36 -5.67
N PHE A 108 -0.44 11.61 -5.72
CA PHE A 108 0.28 12.21 -4.60
C PHE A 108 -0.20 13.65 -4.33
N LYS A 109 -0.48 14.41 -5.37
CA LYS A 109 -1.06 15.76 -5.24
C LYS A 109 -2.46 15.74 -4.63
N SER A 110 -3.29 14.77 -5.01
CA SER A 110 -4.62 14.61 -4.40
C SER A 110 -4.55 14.25 -2.92
N ILE A 111 -3.66 13.33 -2.54
CA ILE A 111 -3.45 12.96 -1.13
C ILE A 111 -2.98 14.18 -0.34
N GLU A 112 -2.01 14.92 -0.86
CA GLU A 112 -1.50 16.14 -0.23
C GLU A 112 -2.62 17.17 -0.01
N SER A 113 -3.50 17.33 -1.00
CA SER A 113 -4.65 18.21 -0.90
C SER A 113 -5.63 17.78 0.19
N VAL A 114 -5.90 16.48 0.33
CA VAL A 114 -6.76 15.94 1.40
C VAL A 114 -6.13 16.18 2.77
N VAL A 115 -4.84 15.89 2.91
CA VAL A 115 -4.10 16.03 4.17
C VAL A 115 -3.94 17.51 4.55
N GLY A 116 -3.88 18.41 3.58
CA GLY A 116 -3.77 19.85 3.81
C GLY A 116 -2.38 20.33 4.24
N LYS A 117 -1.36 19.50 4.03
CA LYS A 117 0.03 19.83 4.36
C LYS A 117 0.94 19.43 3.20
N HIS A 118 1.90 20.30 2.88
CA HIS A 118 2.89 20.00 1.86
C HIS A 118 3.99 19.10 2.42
N TYR A 119 4.25 18.01 1.71
CA TYR A 119 5.38 17.12 1.96
C TYR A 119 6.26 17.10 0.72
N GLU A 120 7.56 17.26 0.92
CA GLU A 120 8.53 17.12 -0.16
C GLU A 120 8.81 15.65 -0.39
N LEU A 121 8.72 15.20 -1.64
CA LEU A 121 9.07 13.83 -2.02
C LEU A 121 10.59 13.71 -2.09
N ASP A 122 11.18 13.00 -1.12
CA ASP A 122 12.62 12.79 -1.04
C ASP A 122 13.08 11.60 -1.90
N ASP A 123 12.34 10.51 -1.85
CA ASP A 123 12.65 9.31 -2.62
C ASP A 123 11.38 8.52 -2.92
N PHE A 124 11.36 7.92 -4.10
CA PHE A 124 10.29 7.02 -4.53
C PHE A 124 10.90 5.87 -5.30
N ARG A 125 10.64 4.65 -4.85
CA ARG A 125 11.12 3.43 -5.50
C ARG A 125 9.99 2.44 -5.68
N ILE A 126 10.07 1.71 -6.78
CA ILE A 126 9.20 0.59 -7.08
C ILE A 126 10.09 -0.62 -7.32
N GLN A 127 9.76 -1.73 -6.68
CA GLN A 127 10.46 -2.99 -6.91
C GLN A 127 9.46 -4.15 -6.98
N ALA A 128 9.78 -5.13 -7.81
CA ALA A 128 9.00 -6.36 -7.86
C ALA A 128 9.35 -7.22 -6.66
N VAL A 129 8.33 -7.69 -5.95
CA VAL A 129 8.50 -8.71 -4.90
C VAL A 129 8.57 -10.08 -5.54
N THR A 130 7.69 -10.30 -6.55
CA THR A 130 7.71 -11.49 -7.39
C THR A 130 7.56 -11.07 -8.85
N GLU A 131 7.96 -11.96 -9.76
CA GLU A 131 7.85 -11.73 -11.20
C GLU A 131 6.70 -12.55 -11.78
N GLY A 132 6.26 -12.18 -12.98
CA GLY A 132 5.26 -12.90 -13.73
C GLY A 132 3.97 -12.15 -13.90
N ARG A 133 2.93 -12.86 -14.34
CA ARG A 133 1.67 -12.28 -14.77
C ARG A 133 0.87 -11.62 -13.65
N GLU A 134 0.94 -12.19 -12.45
CA GLU A 134 0.27 -11.69 -11.25
C GLU A 134 1.32 -11.22 -10.23
N ALA A 135 2.35 -10.54 -10.74
CA ALA A 135 3.45 -10.06 -9.91
C ALA A 135 2.97 -9.09 -8.83
N MET A 136 3.53 -9.24 -7.64
CA MET A 136 3.33 -8.32 -6.55
C MET A 136 4.43 -7.26 -6.59
N GLY A 137 4.04 -5.99 -6.59
CA GLY A 137 4.95 -4.87 -6.52
C GLY A 137 4.97 -4.25 -5.13
N GLU A 138 6.12 -3.71 -4.75
CA GLU A 138 6.29 -2.91 -3.55
C GLU A 138 6.72 -1.52 -3.95
N SER A 139 6.06 -0.52 -3.38
CA SER A 139 6.47 0.89 -3.50
C SER A 139 6.98 1.38 -2.15
N ILE A 140 8.04 2.17 -2.19
CA ILE A 140 8.63 2.80 -1.01
C ILE A 140 8.66 4.30 -1.27
N VAL A 141 8.07 5.06 -0.34
CA VAL A 141 8.00 6.52 -0.42
C VAL A 141 8.72 7.10 0.79
N LYS A 142 9.58 8.09 0.55
CA LYS A 142 10.16 8.92 1.60
C LYS A 142 9.73 10.37 1.40
N LEU A 143 9.17 10.95 2.45
CA LEU A 143 8.69 12.34 2.48
C LEU A 143 9.48 13.14 3.50
N ILE A 144 9.67 14.42 3.21
CA ILE A 144 10.29 15.36 4.15
C ILE A 144 9.28 16.45 4.50
N ALA A 145 9.09 16.69 5.79
CA ALA A 145 8.31 17.80 6.30
C ALA A 145 8.93 18.27 7.63
N ASP A 146 9.10 19.58 7.78
CA ASP A 146 9.64 20.21 9.00
C ASP A 146 10.98 19.60 9.45
N GLY A 147 11.85 19.28 8.50
CA GLY A 147 13.17 18.69 8.75
C GLY A 147 13.16 17.23 9.16
N LYS A 148 12.02 16.56 9.14
CA LYS A 148 11.88 15.13 9.45
C LYS A 148 11.63 14.33 8.20
N VAL A 149 12.18 13.12 8.16
CA VAL A 149 11.96 12.15 7.09
C VAL A 149 10.94 11.12 7.55
N TYR A 150 9.93 10.91 6.72
CA TYR A 150 8.90 9.90 6.93
C TYR A 150 8.98 8.87 5.80
N SER A 151 8.92 7.59 6.15
CA SER A 151 8.99 6.52 5.17
C SER A 151 7.76 5.63 5.27
N GLY A 152 7.20 5.27 4.13
CA GLY A 152 6.07 4.37 4.04
C GLY A 152 6.26 3.35 2.93
N ARG A 153 5.66 2.18 3.10
CA ARG A 153 5.68 1.08 2.12
C ARG A 153 4.26 0.68 1.78
N GLY A 154 4.04 0.33 0.53
CA GLY A 154 2.78 -0.21 0.07
C GLY A 154 3.03 -1.37 -0.87
N ILE A 155 2.18 -2.39 -0.79
CA ILE A 155 2.23 -3.55 -1.68
C ILE A 155 0.90 -3.73 -2.39
N SER A 156 0.94 -4.15 -3.64
CA SER A 156 -0.23 -4.49 -4.43
C SER A 156 0.19 -5.20 -5.70
N THR A 157 -0.75 -5.87 -6.34
CA THR A 157 -0.59 -6.32 -7.73
C THR A 157 -0.73 -5.17 -8.73
N ASP A 158 -1.19 -4.02 -8.29
CA ASP A 158 -1.30 -2.77 -9.05
C ASP A 158 -0.27 -1.76 -8.53
N ILE A 159 0.66 -1.33 -9.39
CA ILE A 159 1.74 -0.38 -9.04
C ILE A 159 1.18 0.97 -8.57
N VAL A 160 0.11 1.45 -9.18
CA VAL A 160 -0.50 2.72 -8.77
C VAL A 160 -1.06 2.60 -7.36
N GLU A 161 -1.78 1.52 -7.06
CA GLU A 161 -2.32 1.27 -5.72
C GLU A 161 -1.20 1.12 -4.68
N SER A 162 -0.14 0.36 -4.99
CA SER A 162 1.00 0.22 -4.07
C SER A 162 1.66 1.56 -3.77
N SER A 163 1.77 2.43 -4.77
CA SER A 163 2.36 3.77 -4.63
C SER A 163 1.48 4.68 -3.76
N ILE A 164 0.17 4.66 -3.97
CA ILE A 164 -0.80 5.40 -3.14
C ILE A 164 -0.70 4.95 -1.69
N ARG A 165 -0.69 3.64 -1.44
CA ARG A 165 -0.59 3.09 -0.08
C ARG A 165 0.75 3.45 0.58
N ALA A 166 1.85 3.42 -0.15
CA ALA A 166 3.16 3.83 0.36
C ALA A 166 3.16 5.29 0.80
N TYR A 167 2.57 6.17 0.01
CA TYR A 167 2.46 7.59 0.34
C TYR A 167 1.62 7.82 1.60
N ILE A 168 0.46 7.17 1.69
CA ILE A 168 -0.42 7.27 2.86
C ILE A 168 0.29 6.74 4.12
N ASN A 169 1.04 5.65 4.00
CA ASN A 169 1.77 5.07 5.13
C ASN A 169 2.98 5.91 5.55
N ALA A 170 3.48 6.72 4.65
CA ALA A 170 4.56 7.65 4.97
C ALA A 170 4.01 8.85 5.76
#